data_2411920770cea0ae5c92da871571c754
#
_entry.id   2411920770cea0ae5c92da871571c754
#
_cell.length_a   1.000
_cell.length_b   1.000
_cell.length_c   1.000
_cell.angle_alpha   90.00
_cell.angle_beta   90.00
_cell.angle_gamma   90.00
#
_symmetry.space_group_name_H-M   'P 1'
#
loop_
_entity.id
_entity.type
_entity.pdbx_description
1 polymer ?
#
loop_
_entity_poly.entity_id
_entity_poly.type
_entity_poly.pdbx_seq_one_letter_code
_entity_poly.pdbx_strand_id
1 'polypeptide(L)'
;MALCLTYFNKDYRLIILATTYSDFATWYLQLYRRFDSIKIYKMTKTIFITGASAGIGKATAIFFANKGWKVIATMRKPENEKELNLLDNVTLLPLDVTNPAQIKETTQKALALGDIDVVFNNAGYALLGVLEAITDEQVVAQMETNFLGVVRVTQAFIPYFREKRAGLFITTGSSAGVMAFPVSSMYNATKWALEGWSESLSYELSEVGVGIKTIEPGLVATEIADRTIFATHPAYESLTSKFMALIEHGEGVTTAEQIAEVVYGAATDGTDTLRYVCGEDAKGLYAQRLANGDEAFRKSIKDMLGA
;
A
#
# COMPACT_ATOMS: atom_id res chain seq x y z
N MET A 1 20.63 34.24 38.54
CA MET A 1 19.91 32.97 38.58
C MET A 1 19.33 32.74 37.21
N ALA A 2 19.86 31.81 36.45
CA ALA A 2 19.38 31.52 35.11
C ALA A 2 18.15 30.59 35.20
N LEU A 3 17.03 30.97 34.63
CA LEU A 3 15.82 30.16 34.53
C LEU A 3 15.90 29.39 33.20
N CYS A 4 15.97 28.08 33.26
CA CYS A 4 15.87 27.24 32.07
C CYS A 4 14.41 26.80 31.93
N LEU A 5 13.70 27.27 30.94
CA LEU A 5 12.34 26.81 30.59
C LEU A 5 12.44 25.91 29.37
N THR A 6 12.14 24.65 29.58
CA THR A 6 12.04 23.67 28.49
C THR A 6 10.56 23.45 28.13
N TYR A 7 10.17 23.84 26.92
CA TYR A 7 8.84 23.54 26.41
C TYR A 7 8.96 22.31 25.48
N PHE A 8 8.20 21.26 25.81
CA PHE A 8 8.10 20.08 24.96
C PHE A 8 6.75 20.11 24.23
N ASN A 9 6.80 20.31 22.93
CA ASN A 9 5.74 19.86 22.04
C ASN A 9 6.23 18.57 21.36
N LYS A 10 5.33 17.64 21.07
CA LYS A 10 5.61 16.29 20.58
C LYS A 10 6.58 16.26 19.36
N ASP A 11 6.72 17.39 18.66
CA ASP A 11 7.46 17.49 17.39
C ASP A 11 8.65 18.49 17.40
N TYR A 12 8.93 19.23 18.51
CA TYR A 12 10.01 20.24 18.51
C TYR A 12 10.65 20.42 19.89
N ARG A 13 12.00 20.49 19.92
CA ARG A 13 12.78 20.92 21.09
C ARG A 13 13.19 22.37 20.92
N LEU A 14 12.71 23.25 21.78
CA LEU A 14 13.21 24.61 21.89
C LEU A 14 13.83 24.82 23.28
N ILE A 15 15.14 25.14 23.35
CA ILE A 15 15.82 25.48 24.59
C ILE A 15 15.98 27.01 24.61
N ILE A 16 15.37 27.67 25.61
CA ILE A 16 15.46 29.11 25.79
C ILE A 16 16.25 29.40 27.07
N LEU A 17 17.36 30.12 26.93
CA LEU A 17 18.15 30.66 28.05
C LEU A 17 17.85 32.12 28.22
N ALA A 18 17.22 32.52 29.34
CA ALA A 18 16.97 33.94 29.68
C ALA A 18 17.82 34.32 30.89
N THR A 19 18.50 35.47 30.82
CA THR A 19 19.52 35.88 31.79
C THR A 19 19.08 36.95 32.79
N THR A 20 17.95 37.66 32.62
CA THR A 20 17.45 38.65 33.59
C THR A 20 15.95 38.89 33.53
N TYR A 21 15.37 39.33 34.66
CA TYR A 21 13.91 39.42 34.90
C TYR A 21 13.25 40.71 34.40
N SER A 22 14.00 41.75 34.05
CA SER A 22 13.44 43.11 33.79
C SER A 22 12.84 43.31 32.38
N ASP A 23 13.14 42.42 31.41
CA ASP A 23 12.68 42.54 30.03
C ASP A 23 11.77 41.44 29.55
N PHE A 24 11.30 40.60 30.49
CA PHE A 24 10.56 39.38 30.15
C PHE A 24 9.29 39.65 29.33
N ALA A 25 8.52 40.65 29.67
CA ALA A 25 7.27 40.97 28.97
C ALA A 25 7.50 41.50 27.56
N THR A 26 8.52 42.36 27.39
CA THR A 26 8.89 42.92 26.06
C THR A 26 9.53 41.83 25.19
N TRP A 27 10.35 40.99 25.78
CA TRP A 27 10.97 39.86 25.10
C TRP A 27 9.93 38.80 24.74
N TYR A 28 8.97 38.47 25.66
CA TYR A 28 7.88 37.54 25.39
C TYR A 28 6.96 38.01 24.25
N LEU A 29 6.64 39.32 24.19
CA LEU A 29 5.87 39.92 23.11
C LEU A 29 6.65 39.98 21.78
N GLN A 30 7.96 40.18 21.80
CA GLN A 30 8.80 40.08 20.62
C GLN A 30 8.96 38.66 20.14
N LEU A 31 9.07 37.67 21.06
CA LEU A 31 9.09 36.25 20.75
C LEU A 31 7.75 35.84 20.15
N TYR A 32 6.63 36.22 20.77
CA TYR A 32 5.28 35.91 20.28
C TYR A 32 5.05 36.47 18.87
N ARG A 33 5.45 37.72 18.59
CA ARG A 33 5.41 38.29 17.25
C ARG A 33 6.34 37.62 16.25
N ARG A 34 7.44 37.05 16.71
CA ARG A 34 8.37 36.28 15.87
C ARG A 34 7.84 34.87 15.58
N PHE A 35 7.09 34.27 16.52
CA PHE A 35 6.41 32.98 16.30
C PHE A 35 5.23 33.12 15.35
N ASP A 36 4.47 34.22 15.36
CA ASP A 36 3.40 34.47 14.37
C ASP A 36 3.96 34.62 12.93
N SER A 37 5.25 34.94 12.79
CA SER A 37 5.91 35.01 11.49
C SER A 37 6.65 33.73 11.08
N ILE A 38 6.74 32.71 11.96
CA ILE A 38 7.25 31.40 11.60
C ILE A 38 6.16 30.68 10.81
N LYS A 39 6.21 30.80 9.49
CA LYS A 39 5.52 29.84 8.63
C LYS A 39 6.05 28.47 9.00
N ILE A 40 5.25 27.70 9.76
CA ILE A 40 5.50 26.27 9.94
C ILE A 40 5.35 25.69 8.54
N TYR A 41 6.46 25.50 7.85
CA TYR A 41 6.47 24.73 6.62
C TYR A 41 6.13 23.30 7.05
N LYS A 42 4.85 22.93 6.93
CA LYS A 42 4.44 21.54 7.05
C LYS A 42 5.26 20.80 5.99
N MET A 43 6.25 20.02 6.42
CA MET A 43 7.05 19.24 5.49
C MET A 43 6.08 18.37 4.68
N THR A 44 6.06 18.60 3.38
CA THR A 44 5.17 17.88 2.47
C THR A 44 5.68 16.44 2.39
N LYS A 45 4.88 15.49 2.85
CA LYS A 45 5.21 14.06 2.77
C LYS A 45 5.18 13.58 1.32
N THR A 46 5.96 12.55 1.04
CA THR A 46 6.06 11.94 -0.29
C THR A 46 5.69 10.47 -0.24
N ILE A 47 4.87 10.04 -1.19
CA ILE A 47 4.56 8.62 -1.43
C ILE A 47 5.12 8.17 -2.79
N PHE A 48 5.79 7.01 -2.80
CA PHE A 48 6.19 6.29 -4.00
C PHE A 48 5.20 5.16 -4.25
N ILE A 49 4.63 5.06 -5.46
CA ILE A 49 3.56 4.10 -5.79
C ILE A 49 3.98 3.27 -6.99
N THR A 50 3.93 1.93 -6.88
CA THR A 50 4.09 1.04 -8.01
C THR A 50 2.75 0.70 -8.67
N GLY A 51 2.73 0.60 -10.01
CA GLY A 51 1.51 0.23 -10.74
C GLY A 51 0.42 1.31 -10.71
N ALA A 52 0.79 2.58 -10.83
CA ALA A 52 -0.12 3.73 -10.74
C ALA A 52 -0.85 4.07 -12.06
N SER A 53 -0.80 3.23 -13.10
CA SER A 53 -1.44 3.54 -14.38
C SER A 53 -2.96 3.34 -14.40
N ALA A 54 -3.54 2.63 -13.43
CA ALA A 54 -4.98 2.36 -13.34
C ALA A 54 -5.38 1.84 -11.96
N GLY A 55 -6.67 1.67 -11.74
CA GLY A 55 -7.25 1.03 -10.55
C GLY A 55 -6.78 1.65 -9.24
N ILE A 56 -6.53 0.82 -8.25
CA ILE A 56 -6.15 1.24 -6.88
C ILE A 56 -4.92 2.17 -6.88
N GLY A 57 -3.89 1.84 -7.68
CA GLY A 57 -2.67 2.66 -7.72
C GLY A 57 -2.91 4.06 -8.26
N LYS A 58 -3.70 4.21 -9.31
CA LYS A 58 -4.06 5.52 -9.88
C LYS A 58 -4.96 6.31 -8.94
N ALA A 59 -5.99 5.69 -8.39
CA ALA A 59 -6.87 6.32 -7.40
C ALA A 59 -6.09 6.79 -6.17
N THR A 60 -5.15 5.96 -5.67
CA THR A 60 -4.26 6.34 -4.56
C THR A 60 -3.38 7.53 -4.92
N ALA A 61 -2.81 7.57 -6.13
CA ALA A 61 -1.98 8.68 -6.58
C ALA A 61 -2.77 9.99 -6.58
N ILE A 62 -3.99 9.99 -7.14
CA ILE A 62 -4.90 11.15 -7.17
C ILE A 62 -5.29 11.55 -5.74
N PHE A 63 -5.65 10.58 -4.90
CA PHE A 63 -6.10 10.86 -3.54
C PHE A 63 -4.99 11.52 -2.71
N PHE A 64 -3.77 10.97 -2.72
CA PHE A 64 -2.64 11.55 -2.00
C PHE A 64 -2.23 12.93 -2.56
N ALA A 65 -2.26 13.10 -3.88
CA ALA A 65 -2.01 14.41 -4.50
C ALA A 65 -3.00 15.46 -4.02
N ASN A 66 -4.30 15.13 -3.97
CA ASN A 66 -5.36 16.01 -3.48
C ASN A 66 -5.24 16.31 -1.96
N LYS A 67 -4.58 15.43 -1.19
CA LYS A 67 -4.23 15.68 0.23
C LYS A 67 -2.95 16.53 0.40
N GLY A 68 -2.34 16.98 -0.70
CA GLY A 68 -1.16 17.83 -0.70
C GLY A 68 0.16 17.09 -0.51
N TRP A 69 0.19 15.76 -0.70
CA TRP A 69 1.42 14.99 -0.71
C TRP A 69 2.12 15.14 -2.06
N LYS A 70 3.43 15.01 -2.08
CA LYS A 70 4.16 14.70 -3.32
C LYS A 70 3.96 13.23 -3.66
N VAL A 71 3.70 12.94 -4.92
CA VAL A 71 3.46 11.58 -5.40
C VAL A 71 4.47 11.24 -6.48
N ILE A 72 5.20 10.15 -6.29
CA ILE A 72 6.03 9.54 -7.33
C ILE A 72 5.26 8.32 -7.82
N ALA A 73 4.53 8.51 -8.92
CA ALA A 73 3.70 7.47 -9.52
C ALA A 73 4.49 6.70 -10.57
N THR A 74 4.62 5.37 -10.41
CA THR A 74 5.41 4.56 -11.34
C THR A 74 4.55 3.57 -12.10
N MET A 75 4.91 3.36 -13.36
CA MET A 75 4.24 2.47 -14.29
C MET A 75 5.17 2.09 -15.46
N ARG A 76 4.84 1.02 -16.21
CA ARG A 76 5.68 0.56 -17.31
C ARG A 76 5.82 1.57 -18.47
N LYS A 77 4.78 2.35 -18.75
CA LYS A 77 4.71 3.31 -19.86
C LYS A 77 4.13 4.65 -19.39
N PRO A 78 4.91 5.48 -18.67
CA PRO A 78 4.43 6.76 -18.14
C PRO A 78 4.04 7.76 -19.23
N GLU A 79 4.57 7.62 -20.44
CA GLU A 79 4.21 8.44 -21.61
C GLU A 79 2.74 8.29 -22.04
N ASN A 80 2.09 7.22 -21.65
CA ASN A 80 0.67 6.97 -21.95
C ASN A 80 -0.28 7.58 -20.90
N GLU A 81 0.24 8.03 -19.75
CA GLU A 81 -0.57 8.61 -18.68
C GLU A 81 -0.92 10.07 -18.99
N LYS A 82 -2.21 10.40 -18.93
CA LYS A 82 -2.70 11.72 -19.35
C LYS A 82 -3.33 12.55 -18.22
N GLU A 83 -3.70 11.91 -17.13
CA GLU A 83 -4.41 12.55 -16.02
C GLU A 83 -3.46 12.89 -14.86
N LEU A 84 -2.65 11.93 -14.43
CA LEU A 84 -1.71 12.14 -13.34
C LEU A 84 -0.64 13.20 -13.66
N ASN A 85 -0.25 13.35 -14.92
CA ASN A 85 0.73 14.35 -15.35
C ASN A 85 0.18 15.79 -15.36
N LEU A 86 -1.13 15.97 -15.16
CA LEU A 86 -1.75 17.29 -15.00
C LEU A 86 -1.69 17.80 -13.55
N LEU A 87 -1.25 16.99 -12.62
CA LEU A 87 -1.15 17.33 -11.20
C LEU A 87 0.27 17.80 -10.88
N ASP A 88 0.42 19.04 -10.44
CA ASP A 88 1.73 19.71 -10.21
C ASP A 88 2.61 18.99 -9.17
N ASN A 89 2.00 18.24 -8.26
CA ASN A 89 2.68 17.50 -7.18
C ASN A 89 2.85 16.02 -7.49
N VAL A 90 2.63 15.58 -8.74
CA VAL A 90 2.83 14.21 -9.20
C VAL A 90 4.01 14.14 -10.18
N THR A 91 4.93 13.23 -9.92
CA THR A 91 6.03 12.90 -10.84
C THR A 91 5.85 11.48 -11.36
N LEU A 92 5.91 11.31 -12.67
CA LEU A 92 5.79 10.00 -13.31
C LEU A 92 7.18 9.42 -13.58
N LEU A 93 7.42 8.15 -13.21
CA LEU A 93 8.66 7.44 -13.53
C LEU A 93 8.36 6.07 -14.15
N PRO A 94 9.20 5.59 -15.09
CA PRO A 94 9.05 4.25 -15.64
C PRO A 94 9.48 3.20 -14.61
N LEU A 95 8.66 2.14 -14.45
CA LEU A 95 9.00 0.99 -13.61
C LEU A 95 8.25 -0.25 -14.06
N ASP A 96 9.02 -1.28 -14.42
CA ASP A 96 8.59 -2.67 -14.46
C ASP A 96 9.15 -3.37 -13.21
N VAL A 97 8.26 -3.81 -12.32
CA VAL A 97 8.65 -4.46 -11.05
C VAL A 97 9.26 -5.86 -11.24
N THR A 98 9.20 -6.41 -12.45
CA THR A 98 9.86 -7.66 -12.80
C THR A 98 11.31 -7.47 -13.28
N ASN A 99 11.76 -6.21 -13.46
CA ASN A 99 13.09 -5.85 -13.93
C ASN A 99 13.97 -5.29 -12.78
N PRO A 100 14.90 -6.08 -12.20
CA PRO A 100 15.73 -5.63 -11.09
C PRO A 100 16.60 -4.40 -11.39
N ALA A 101 17.11 -4.29 -12.63
CA ALA A 101 17.92 -3.15 -13.03
C ALA A 101 17.09 -1.86 -13.05
N GLN A 102 15.87 -1.92 -13.58
CA GLN A 102 14.95 -0.80 -13.61
C GLN A 102 14.47 -0.41 -12.21
N ILE A 103 14.23 -1.39 -11.31
CA ILE A 103 13.91 -1.11 -9.90
C ILE A 103 15.02 -0.26 -9.27
N LYS A 104 16.29 -0.69 -9.42
CA LYS A 104 17.44 0.02 -8.87
C LYS A 104 17.54 1.45 -9.43
N GLU A 105 17.44 1.61 -10.74
CA GLU A 105 17.52 2.90 -11.42
C GLU A 105 16.39 3.84 -10.99
N THR A 106 15.14 3.34 -10.97
CA THR A 106 13.97 4.14 -10.62
C THR A 106 13.97 4.53 -9.15
N THR A 107 14.42 3.64 -8.24
CA THR A 107 14.62 3.97 -6.83
C THR A 107 15.63 5.10 -6.67
N GLN A 108 16.76 5.06 -7.36
CA GLN A 108 17.77 6.14 -7.31
C GLN A 108 17.21 7.47 -7.83
N LYS A 109 16.47 7.44 -8.94
CA LYS A 109 15.80 8.64 -9.47
C LYS A 109 14.79 9.21 -8.48
N ALA A 110 13.98 8.34 -7.85
CA ALA A 110 13.00 8.75 -6.87
C ALA A 110 13.64 9.42 -5.64
N LEU A 111 14.71 8.84 -5.10
CA LEU A 111 15.46 9.40 -3.97
C LEU A 111 16.15 10.73 -4.31
N ALA A 112 16.55 10.94 -5.56
CA ALA A 112 17.12 12.22 -6.02
C ALA A 112 16.09 13.34 -6.11
N LEU A 113 14.78 13.05 -6.15
CA LEU A 113 13.71 14.04 -6.13
C LEU A 113 13.40 14.58 -4.72
N GLY A 114 13.89 13.92 -3.69
CA GLY A 114 13.72 14.33 -2.30
C GLY A 114 13.34 13.18 -1.36
N ASP A 115 12.95 13.55 -0.15
CA ASP A 115 12.57 12.58 0.86
C ASP A 115 11.32 11.78 0.46
N ILE A 116 11.36 10.49 0.75
CA ILE A 116 10.23 9.56 0.63
C ILE A 116 9.82 9.11 2.03
N ASP A 117 8.52 9.12 2.31
CA ASP A 117 7.94 8.73 3.60
C ASP A 117 7.20 7.39 3.52
N VAL A 118 6.58 7.11 2.36
CA VAL A 118 5.79 5.89 2.14
C VAL A 118 6.15 5.28 0.79
N VAL A 119 6.34 3.97 0.77
CA VAL A 119 6.41 3.16 -0.45
C VAL A 119 5.17 2.28 -0.51
N PHE A 120 4.34 2.48 -1.53
CA PHE A 120 3.13 1.68 -1.78
C PHE A 120 3.39 0.68 -2.90
N ASN A 121 3.61 -0.58 -2.51
CA ASN A 121 3.73 -1.72 -3.41
C ASN A 121 2.34 -2.16 -3.88
N ASN A 122 1.90 -1.65 -5.03
CA ASN A 122 0.57 -1.92 -5.55
C ASN A 122 0.58 -2.67 -6.88
N ALA A 123 1.68 -2.62 -7.64
CA ALA A 123 1.77 -3.33 -8.92
C ALA A 123 1.45 -4.82 -8.79
N GLY A 124 0.49 -5.29 -9.58
CA GLY A 124 0.03 -6.67 -9.57
C GLY A 124 -1.13 -6.90 -10.53
N TYR A 125 -1.46 -8.15 -10.75
CA TYR A 125 -2.61 -8.58 -11.55
C TYR A 125 -3.18 -9.90 -11.02
N ALA A 126 -4.37 -10.29 -11.48
CA ALA A 126 -4.99 -11.56 -11.13
C ALA A 126 -4.81 -12.57 -12.28
N LEU A 127 -4.33 -13.76 -11.95
CA LEU A 127 -4.40 -14.96 -12.78
C LEU A 127 -5.45 -15.87 -12.18
N LEU A 128 -6.58 -15.97 -12.82
CA LEU A 128 -7.69 -16.85 -12.45
C LEU A 128 -7.72 -18.06 -13.39
N GLY A 129 -8.02 -19.21 -12.85
CA GLY A 129 -8.12 -20.42 -13.63
C GLY A 129 -7.86 -21.68 -12.81
N VAL A 130 -8.21 -22.81 -13.39
CA VAL A 130 -7.89 -24.12 -12.82
C VAL A 130 -6.42 -24.43 -13.09
N LEU A 131 -5.73 -24.97 -12.10
CA LEU A 131 -4.28 -25.13 -12.14
C LEU A 131 -3.82 -25.94 -13.37
N GLU A 132 -4.59 -26.96 -13.77
CA GLU A 132 -4.31 -27.80 -14.94
C GLU A 132 -4.25 -27.01 -16.27
N ALA A 133 -4.95 -25.87 -16.34
CA ALA A 133 -4.99 -25.00 -17.53
C ALA A 133 -3.96 -23.85 -17.49
N ILE A 134 -3.30 -23.66 -16.36
CA ILE A 134 -2.29 -22.58 -16.19
C ILE A 134 -0.94 -23.10 -16.68
N THR A 135 -0.27 -22.32 -17.55
CA THR A 135 1.07 -22.66 -18.03
C THR A 135 2.16 -22.32 -17.01
N ASP A 136 3.33 -22.96 -17.13
CA ASP A 136 4.48 -22.67 -16.27
C ASP A 136 4.92 -21.20 -16.36
N GLU A 137 4.90 -20.63 -17.58
CA GLU A 137 5.22 -19.22 -17.79
C GLU A 137 4.24 -18.29 -17.06
N GLN A 138 2.95 -18.64 -17.01
CA GLN A 138 1.94 -17.88 -16.28
C GLN A 138 2.18 -17.97 -14.77
N VAL A 139 2.53 -19.17 -14.26
CA VAL A 139 2.90 -19.37 -12.85
C VAL A 139 4.08 -18.46 -12.46
N VAL A 140 5.16 -18.52 -13.25
CA VAL A 140 6.37 -17.73 -13.01
C VAL A 140 6.07 -16.23 -13.10
N ALA A 141 5.35 -15.78 -14.15
CA ALA A 141 5.01 -14.36 -14.32
C ALA A 141 4.15 -13.80 -13.18
N GLN A 142 3.21 -14.61 -12.66
CA GLN A 142 2.38 -14.23 -11.51
C GLN A 142 3.22 -14.03 -10.26
N MET A 143 4.15 -14.96 -9.97
CA MET A 143 5.06 -14.87 -8.83
C MET A 143 6.04 -13.71 -8.98
N GLU A 144 6.63 -13.52 -10.17
CA GLU A 144 7.58 -12.45 -10.47
C GLU A 144 6.96 -11.06 -10.23
N THR A 145 5.71 -10.87 -10.67
CA THR A 145 5.03 -9.58 -10.53
C THR A 145 4.52 -9.36 -9.12
N ASN A 146 3.67 -10.28 -8.63
CA ASN A 146 2.88 -10.06 -7.42
C ASN A 146 3.67 -10.25 -6.12
N PHE A 147 4.74 -11.05 -6.14
CA PHE A 147 5.54 -11.32 -4.95
C PHE A 147 6.97 -10.83 -5.08
N LEU A 148 7.76 -11.35 -6.03
CA LEU A 148 9.17 -10.99 -6.14
C LEU A 148 9.37 -9.51 -6.48
N GLY A 149 8.48 -8.92 -7.27
CA GLY A 149 8.47 -7.48 -7.54
C GLY A 149 8.34 -6.64 -6.27
N VAL A 150 7.40 -7.01 -5.40
CA VAL A 150 7.20 -6.35 -4.08
C VAL A 150 8.44 -6.49 -3.21
N VAL A 151 9.00 -7.72 -3.11
CA VAL A 151 10.21 -7.98 -2.32
C VAL A 151 11.38 -7.12 -2.81
N ARG A 152 11.63 -7.08 -4.13
CA ARG A 152 12.75 -6.33 -4.74
C ARG A 152 12.61 -4.82 -4.56
N VAL A 153 11.40 -4.28 -4.76
CA VAL A 153 11.14 -2.85 -4.54
C VAL A 153 11.35 -2.50 -3.07
N THR A 154 10.78 -3.28 -2.15
CA THR A 154 10.98 -3.08 -0.71
C THR A 154 12.46 -3.12 -0.33
N GLN A 155 13.19 -4.13 -0.80
CA GLN A 155 14.63 -4.28 -0.59
C GLN A 155 15.44 -3.04 -1.04
N ALA A 156 15.04 -2.43 -2.17
CA ALA A 156 15.72 -1.26 -2.72
C ALA A 156 15.58 0.00 -1.84
N PHE A 157 14.47 0.13 -1.06
CA PHE A 157 14.22 1.27 -0.18
C PHE A 157 14.64 1.04 1.27
N ILE A 158 14.82 -0.21 1.74
CA ILE A 158 15.20 -0.50 3.14
C ILE A 158 16.45 0.28 3.58
N PRO A 159 17.58 0.34 2.83
CA PRO A 159 18.76 1.08 3.28
C PRO A 159 18.47 2.56 3.58
N TYR A 160 17.72 3.20 2.71
CA TYR A 160 17.32 4.61 2.88
C TYR A 160 16.43 4.81 4.12
N PHE A 161 15.40 4.02 4.31
CA PHE A 161 14.53 4.12 5.48
C PHE A 161 15.25 3.78 6.78
N ARG A 162 16.15 2.79 6.75
CA ARG A 162 16.99 2.44 7.90
C ARG A 162 17.89 3.60 8.34
N GLU A 163 18.55 4.28 7.40
CA GLU A 163 19.37 5.46 7.70
C GLU A 163 18.54 6.60 8.27
N LYS A 164 17.37 6.85 7.69
CA LYS A 164 16.41 7.86 8.14
C LYS A 164 15.78 7.49 9.49
N ARG A 165 15.80 6.21 9.89
CA ARG A 165 15.06 5.61 11.01
C ARG A 165 13.58 5.97 10.98
N ALA A 166 13.03 6.10 9.80
CA ALA A 166 11.64 6.45 9.53
C ALA A 166 11.27 6.01 8.13
N GLY A 167 10.04 5.54 7.95
CA GLY A 167 9.49 5.13 6.66
C GLY A 167 8.38 4.11 6.86
N LEU A 168 7.56 3.95 5.84
CA LEU A 168 6.47 2.99 5.87
C LEU A 168 6.37 2.30 4.51
N PHE A 169 6.34 0.99 4.53
CA PHE A 169 5.92 0.17 3.40
C PHE A 169 4.42 -0.15 3.54
N ILE A 170 3.67 0.02 2.44
CA ILE A 170 2.29 -0.46 2.34
C ILE A 170 2.23 -1.39 1.14
N THR A 171 1.58 -2.53 1.27
CA THR A 171 1.48 -3.52 0.20
C THR A 171 0.01 -3.83 -0.09
N THR A 172 -0.37 -3.84 -1.36
CA THR A 172 -1.68 -4.34 -1.79
C THR A 172 -1.69 -5.86 -1.70
N GLY A 173 -2.24 -6.36 -0.60
CA GLY A 173 -2.61 -7.76 -0.41
C GLY A 173 -3.87 -8.10 -1.19
N SER A 174 -4.77 -8.83 -0.56
CA SER A 174 -6.14 -9.16 -1.01
C SER A 174 -6.83 -9.97 0.08
N SER A 175 -8.14 -9.97 0.10
CA SER A 175 -8.91 -10.99 0.84
C SER A 175 -8.44 -12.42 0.50
N ALA A 176 -7.94 -12.61 -0.74
CA ALA A 176 -7.33 -13.86 -1.20
C ALA A 176 -5.96 -14.18 -0.53
N GLY A 177 -5.38 -13.27 0.24
CA GLY A 177 -4.18 -13.48 1.05
C GLY A 177 -4.47 -13.99 2.46
N VAL A 178 -5.68 -13.81 2.94
CA VAL A 178 -6.14 -14.24 4.27
C VAL A 178 -7.27 -15.29 4.19
N MET A 179 -7.80 -15.53 3.00
CA MET A 179 -8.80 -16.57 2.68
C MET A 179 -8.47 -17.16 1.31
N ALA A 180 -8.82 -18.44 1.09
CA ALA A 180 -8.59 -19.08 -0.19
C ALA A 180 -9.92 -19.27 -0.95
N PHE A 181 -9.89 -18.96 -2.24
CA PHE A 181 -11.03 -19.12 -3.14
C PHE A 181 -10.70 -20.10 -4.27
N PRO A 182 -11.69 -20.80 -4.83
CA PRO A 182 -11.47 -21.68 -5.97
C PRO A 182 -11.08 -20.89 -7.23
N VAL A 183 -10.58 -21.60 -8.24
CA VAL A 183 -10.24 -21.02 -9.56
C VAL A 183 -9.20 -19.87 -9.49
N SER A 184 -8.45 -19.80 -8.38
CA SER A 184 -7.48 -18.72 -8.14
C SER A 184 -6.26 -19.20 -7.34
N SER A 185 -5.89 -20.49 -7.45
CA SER A 185 -4.86 -21.10 -6.61
C SER A 185 -3.51 -20.36 -6.68
N MET A 186 -3.05 -19.97 -7.88
CA MET A 186 -1.79 -19.26 -8.05
C MET A 186 -1.87 -17.79 -7.55
N TYR A 187 -3.00 -17.13 -7.78
CA TYR A 187 -3.22 -15.79 -7.23
C TYR A 187 -3.25 -15.83 -5.70
N ASN A 188 -4.01 -16.76 -5.11
CA ASN A 188 -4.02 -16.97 -3.66
C ASN A 188 -2.61 -17.22 -3.13
N ALA A 189 -1.82 -18.08 -3.78
CA ALA A 189 -0.45 -18.37 -3.35
C ALA A 189 0.42 -17.10 -3.27
N THR A 190 0.34 -16.20 -4.27
CA THR A 190 1.08 -14.94 -4.24
C THR A 190 0.65 -14.02 -3.10
N LYS A 191 -0.67 -13.95 -2.83
CA LYS A 191 -1.22 -13.08 -1.80
C LYS A 191 -0.95 -13.63 -0.39
N TRP A 192 -1.02 -14.94 -0.19
CA TRP A 192 -0.58 -15.58 1.06
C TRP A 192 0.92 -15.44 1.31
N ALA A 193 1.74 -15.52 0.25
CA ALA A 193 3.17 -15.27 0.36
C ALA A 193 3.45 -13.85 0.87
N LEU A 194 2.71 -12.84 0.38
CA LEU A 194 2.83 -11.45 0.86
C LEU A 194 2.46 -11.31 2.34
N GLU A 195 1.42 -12.02 2.82
CA GLU A 195 1.00 -11.96 4.21
C GLU A 195 2.07 -12.49 5.16
N GLY A 196 2.53 -13.74 4.95
CA GLY A 196 3.57 -14.33 5.79
C GLY A 196 4.89 -13.58 5.71
N TRP A 197 5.26 -13.09 4.52
CA TRP A 197 6.45 -12.26 4.31
C TRP A 197 6.35 -10.91 5.02
N SER A 198 5.22 -10.21 4.91
CA SER A 198 5.04 -8.91 5.56
C SER A 198 5.06 -9.01 7.08
N GLU A 199 4.41 -10.05 7.63
CA GLU A 199 4.42 -10.30 9.06
C GLU A 199 5.83 -10.60 9.58
N SER A 200 6.59 -11.47 8.91
CA SER A 200 7.98 -11.73 9.26
C SER A 200 8.86 -10.48 9.16
N LEU A 201 8.73 -9.74 8.06
CA LEU A 201 9.51 -8.53 7.82
C LEU A 201 9.17 -7.39 8.80
N SER A 202 7.96 -7.36 9.37
CA SER A 202 7.58 -6.35 10.36
C SER A 202 8.47 -6.37 11.60
N TYR A 203 8.89 -7.56 12.04
CA TYR A 203 9.81 -7.71 13.18
C TYR A 203 11.22 -7.16 12.86
N GLU A 204 11.71 -7.40 11.64
CA GLU A 204 13.01 -6.90 11.20
C GLU A 204 13.04 -5.37 11.06
N LEU A 205 11.99 -4.81 10.43
CA LEU A 205 11.88 -3.38 10.16
C LEU A 205 11.67 -2.54 11.42
N SER A 206 10.96 -3.08 12.42
CA SER A 206 10.74 -2.40 13.70
C SER A 206 12.03 -2.05 14.42
N GLU A 207 13.07 -2.90 14.34
CA GLU A 207 14.40 -2.68 14.92
C GLU A 207 15.10 -1.43 14.38
N VAL A 208 14.75 -1.05 13.15
CA VAL A 208 15.33 0.11 12.46
C VAL A 208 14.37 1.29 12.34
N GLY A 209 13.21 1.23 13.01
CA GLY A 209 12.22 2.32 13.06
C GLY A 209 11.42 2.47 11.78
N VAL A 210 11.21 1.40 11.03
CA VAL A 210 10.45 1.35 9.77
C VAL A 210 9.20 0.51 9.96
N GLY A 211 8.06 0.99 9.43
CA GLY A 211 6.79 0.27 9.47
C GLY A 211 6.51 -0.52 8.19
N ILE A 212 5.65 -1.53 8.30
CA ILE A 212 5.07 -2.23 7.16
C ILE A 212 3.59 -2.52 7.43
N LYS A 213 2.75 -2.38 6.39
CA LYS A 213 1.30 -2.61 6.46
C LYS A 213 0.81 -3.28 5.19
N THR A 214 -0.27 -4.04 5.30
CA THR A 214 -0.95 -4.67 4.17
C THR A 214 -2.39 -4.18 4.07
N ILE A 215 -2.88 -4.01 2.85
CA ILE A 215 -4.25 -3.65 2.54
C ILE A 215 -4.89 -4.86 1.88
N GLU A 216 -6.00 -5.37 2.44
CA GLU A 216 -6.65 -6.59 1.99
C GLU A 216 -8.02 -6.28 1.35
N PRO A 217 -8.06 -5.82 0.09
CA PRO A 217 -9.31 -5.58 -0.60
C PRO A 217 -10.09 -6.87 -0.84
N GLY A 218 -11.42 -6.78 -0.74
CA GLY A 218 -12.35 -7.75 -1.32
C GLY A 218 -12.49 -7.57 -2.84
N LEU A 219 -13.71 -7.71 -3.34
CA LEU A 219 -14.02 -7.40 -4.73
C LEU A 219 -13.92 -5.87 -4.97
N VAL A 220 -13.16 -5.48 -5.97
CA VAL A 220 -12.95 -4.07 -6.30
C VAL A 220 -13.42 -3.79 -7.71
N ALA A 221 -14.30 -2.79 -7.86
CA ALA A 221 -14.73 -2.29 -9.16
C ALA A 221 -13.57 -1.52 -9.82
N THR A 222 -12.72 -2.21 -10.54
CA THR A 222 -11.59 -1.64 -11.28
C THR A 222 -11.46 -2.33 -12.63
N GLU A 223 -10.68 -1.74 -13.52
CA GLU A 223 -10.24 -2.37 -14.78
C GLU A 223 -9.35 -3.62 -14.57
N ILE A 224 -9.29 -4.15 -13.34
CA ILE A 224 -8.54 -5.39 -13.06
C ILE A 224 -9.16 -6.57 -13.84
N ALA A 225 -10.47 -6.54 -14.09
CA ALA A 225 -11.15 -7.52 -14.90
C ALA A 225 -10.55 -7.60 -16.32
N ASP A 226 -10.24 -6.44 -16.92
CA ASP A 226 -9.64 -6.35 -18.27
C ASP A 226 -8.19 -6.83 -18.30
N ARG A 227 -7.54 -6.92 -17.14
CA ARG A 227 -6.15 -7.38 -16.96
C ARG A 227 -6.06 -8.75 -16.35
N THR A 228 -7.18 -9.32 -15.95
CA THR A 228 -7.24 -10.68 -15.39
C THR A 228 -7.00 -11.69 -16.51
N ILE A 229 -6.05 -12.58 -16.30
CA ILE A 229 -5.80 -13.69 -17.20
C ILE A 229 -6.67 -14.85 -16.72
N PHE A 230 -7.47 -15.42 -17.65
CA PHE A 230 -8.31 -16.56 -17.37
C PHE A 230 -7.77 -17.80 -18.07
N ALA A 231 -7.56 -18.89 -17.28
CA ALA A 231 -7.17 -20.19 -17.78
C ALA A 231 -8.29 -21.19 -17.49
N THR A 232 -8.96 -21.69 -18.54
CA THR A 232 -10.12 -22.56 -18.42
C THR A 232 -9.85 -23.94 -19.01
N HIS A 233 -10.54 -24.95 -18.48
CA HIS A 233 -10.49 -26.31 -19.01
C HIS A 233 -11.91 -26.92 -18.97
N PRO A 234 -12.37 -27.64 -20.00
CA PRO A 234 -13.75 -28.14 -20.09
C PRO A 234 -14.18 -29.03 -18.90
N ALA A 235 -13.27 -29.81 -18.35
CA ALA A 235 -13.56 -30.66 -17.18
C ALA A 235 -13.97 -29.89 -15.91
N TYR A 236 -13.68 -28.57 -15.85
CA TYR A 236 -13.97 -27.68 -14.71
C TYR A 236 -14.97 -26.58 -15.05
N GLU A 237 -15.67 -26.69 -16.19
CA GLU A 237 -16.61 -25.66 -16.66
C GLU A 237 -17.67 -25.32 -15.63
N SER A 238 -18.27 -26.33 -14.98
CA SER A 238 -19.27 -26.13 -13.92
C SER A 238 -18.72 -25.32 -12.75
N LEU A 239 -17.51 -25.64 -12.25
CA LEU A 239 -16.86 -24.94 -11.15
C LEU A 239 -16.54 -23.49 -11.54
N THR A 240 -15.96 -23.30 -12.73
CA THR A 240 -15.56 -21.98 -13.22
C THR A 240 -16.78 -21.08 -13.40
N SER A 241 -17.87 -21.58 -14.01
CA SER A 241 -19.11 -20.81 -14.20
C SER A 241 -19.75 -20.41 -12.87
N LYS A 242 -19.81 -21.32 -11.89
CA LYS A 242 -20.33 -21.01 -10.56
C LYS A 242 -19.48 -19.96 -9.84
N PHE A 243 -18.16 -20.06 -9.92
CA PHE A 243 -17.26 -19.10 -9.33
C PHE A 243 -17.38 -17.72 -9.99
N MET A 244 -17.48 -17.66 -11.32
CA MET A 244 -17.68 -16.40 -12.02
C MET A 244 -19.02 -15.73 -11.66
N ALA A 245 -20.10 -16.51 -11.54
CA ALA A 245 -21.38 -16.01 -11.07
C ALA A 245 -21.32 -15.40 -9.67
N LEU A 246 -20.53 -15.99 -8.76
CA LEU A 246 -20.31 -15.41 -7.42
C LEU A 246 -19.58 -14.06 -7.48
N ILE A 247 -18.63 -13.88 -8.39
CA ILE A 247 -17.92 -12.62 -8.58
C ILE A 247 -18.84 -11.56 -9.21
N GLU A 248 -19.60 -11.93 -10.25
CA GLU A 248 -20.49 -11.01 -10.98
C GLU A 248 -21.64 -10.50 -10.14
N HIS A 249 -22.17 -11.33 -9.26
CA HIS A 249 -23.30 -11.01 -8.38
C HIS A 249 -22.88 -10.69 -6.94
N GLY A 250 -21.58 -10.55 -6.68
CA GLY A 250 -21.05 -10.21 -5.35
C GLY A 250 -21.59 -8.87 -4.85
N GLU A 251 -22.18 -8.88 -3.66
CA GLU A 251 -22.56 -7.65 -2.96
C GLU A 251 -21.34 -7.05 -2.26
N GLY A 252 -21.36 -5.73 -2.02
CA GLY A 252 -20.31 -5.06 -1.25
C GLY A 252 -19.05 -4.73 -2.03
N VAL A 253 -19.14 -4.68 -3.37
CA VAL A 253 -18.01 -4.30 -4.24
C VAL A 253 -17.48 -2.93 -3.85
N THR A 254 -16.19 -2.82 -3.60
CA THR A 254 -15.52 -1.59 -3.17
C THR A 254 -14.94 -0.85 -4.37
N THR A 255 -14.93 0.50 -4.36
CA THR A 255 -14.29 1.27 -5.42
C THR A 255 -12.79 1.45 -5.17
N ALA A 256 -12.03 1.76 -6.22
CA ALA A 256 -10.61 2.08 -6.10
C ALA A 256 -10.36 3.30 -5.20
N GLU A 257 -11.26 4.29 -5.21
CA GLU A 257 -11.21 5.49 -4.38
C GLU A 257 -11.40 5.16 -2.90
N GLN A 258 -12.34 4.28 -2.56
CA GLN A 258 -12.54 3.81 -1.20
C GLN A 258 -11.31 3.07 -0.67
N ILE A 259 -10.65 2.26 -1.52
CA ILE A 259 -9.38 1.62 -1.15
C ILE A 259 -8.28 2.67 -0.95
N ALA A 260 -8.21 3.70 -1.82
CA ALA A 260 -7.25 4.79 -1.67
C ALA A 260 -7.40 5.55 -0.33
N GLU A 261 -8.63 5.70 0.16
CA GLU A 261 -8.89 6.27 1.50
C GLU A 261 -8.33 5.37 2.61
N VAL A 262 -8.48 4.05 2.49
CA VAL A 262 -7.91 3.09 3.46
C VAL A 262 -6.38 3.15 3.42
N VAL A 263 -5.76 3.21 2.23
CA VAL A 263 -4.30 3.36 2.09
C VAL A 263 -3.83 4.66 2.75
N TYR A 264 -4.56 5.77 2.57
CA TYR A 264 -4.23 7.04 3.21
C TYR A 264 -4.38 6.96 4.73
N GLY A 265 -5.45 6.33 5.23
CA GLY A 265 -5.63 6.06 6.65
C GLY A 265 -4.46 5.28 7.22
N ALA A 266 -4.10 4.16 6.59
CA ALA A 266 -2.96 3.33 6.99
C ALA A 266 -1.63 4.11 6.97
N ALA A 267 -1.45 5.05 6.02
CA ALA A 267 -0.25 5.89 5.92
C ALA A 267 -0.17 6.99 7.00
N THR A 268 -1.29 7.31 7.67
CA THR A 268 -1.38 8.50 8.54
C THR A 268 -1.88 8.24 9.95
N ASP A 269 -2.34 7.05 10.28
CA ASP A 269 -2.92 6.71 11.59
C ASP A 269 -1.89 6.59 12.72
N GLY A 270 -0.60 6.43 12.38
CA GLY A 270 0.48 6.31 13.36
C GLY A 270 0.44 5.04 14.21
N THR A 271 -0.34 4.02 13.79
CA THR A 271 -0.45 2.74 14.50
C THR A 271 0.51 1.70 13.93
N ASP A 272 0.76 0.63 14.70
CA ASP A 272 1.50 -0.56 14.27
C ASP A 272 0.56 -1.67 13.75
N THR A 273 -0.65 -1.31 13.32
CA THR A 273 -1.60 -2.27 12.73
C THR A 273 -1.06 -2.78 11.41
N LEU A 274 -0.86 -4.10 11.31
CA LEU A 274 -0.29 -4.72 10.10
C LEU A 274 -1.31 -4.82 8.96
N ARG A 275 -2.54 -5.32 9.22
CA ARG A 275 -3.54 -5.68 8.21
C ARG A 275 -4.76 -4.78 8.22
N TYR A 276 -5.16 -4.31 7.04
CA TYR A 276 -6.35 -3.47 6.82
C TYR A 276 -7.28 -4.18 5.83
N VAL A 277 -8.19 -5.01 6.36
CA VAL A 277 -9.22 -5.65 5.53
C VAL A 277 -10.24 -4.60 5.11
N CYS A 278 -10.51 -4.48 3.81
CA CYS A 278 -11.38 -3.46 3.25
C CYS A 278 -12.38 -4.04 2.23
N GLY A 279 -13.57 -3.46 2.24
CA GLY A 279 -14.76 -4.02 1.60
C GLY A 279 -15.62 -4.81 2.59
N GLU A 280 -16.91 -4.62 2.55
CA GLU A 280 -17.83 -5.30 3.48
C GLU A 280 -17.88 -6.81 3.21
N ASP A 281 -17.72 -7.21 1.94
CA ASP A 281 -17.57 -8.59 1.49
C ASP A 281 -16.37 -9.28 2.17
N ALA A 282 -15.18 -8.67 2.07
CA ALA A 282 -13.97 -9.22 2.67
C ALA A 282 -14.03 -9.24 4.20
N LYS A 283 -14.51 -8.17 4.83
CA LYS A 283 -14.66 -8.10 6.29
C LYS A 283 -15.59 -9.17 6.82
N GLY A 284 -16.75 -9.37 6.16
CA GLY A 284 -17.72 -10.37 6.56
C GLY A 284 -17.17 -11.79 6.47
N LEU A 285 -16.57 -12.15 5.34
CA LEU A 285 -15.99 -13.48 5.12
C LEU A 285 -14.79 -13.74 6.04
N TYR A 286 -13.92 -12.72 6.25
CA TYR A 286 -12.78 -12.87 7.14
C TYR A 286 -13.21 -13.03 8.60
N ALA A 287 -14.20 -12.26 9.06
CA ALA A 287 -14.77 -12.42 10.40
C ALA A 287 -15.38 -13.82 10.58
N GLN A 288 -16.09 -14.33 9.57
CA GLN A 288 -16.64 -15.68 9.57
C GLN A 288 -15.52 -16.75 9.70
N ARG A 289 -14.42 -16.60 8.93
CA ARG A 289 -13.28 -17.50 9.02
C ARG A 289 -12.65 -17.50 10.42
N LEU A 290 -12.43 -16.32 11.00
CA LEU A 290 -11.85 -16.19 12.34
C LEU A 290 -12.77 -16.81 13.43
N ALA A 291 -14.08 -16.63 13.31
CA ALA A 291 -15.04 -17.15 14.28
C ALA A 291 -15.24 -18.68 14.19
N ASN A 292 -15.26 -19.24 12.99
CA ASN A 292 -15.64 -20.63 12.75
C ASN A 292 -14.44 -21.55 12.52
N GLY A 293 -13.26 -20.99 12.22
CA GLY A 293 -12.05 -21.74 11.88
C GLY A 293 -11.97 -22.18 10.41
N ASP A 294 -10.81 -22.67 10.03
CA ASP A 294 -10.42 -22.91 8.63
C ASP A 294 -11.29 -23.98 7.94
N GLU A 295 -11.57 -25.10 8.60
CA GLU A 295 -12.30 -26.19 8.00
C GLU A 295 -13.79 -25.85 7.79
N ALA A 296 -14.41 -25.17 8.74
CA ALA A 296 -15.79 -24.70 8.60
C ALA A 296 -15.91 -23.66 7.51
N PHE A 297 -14.94 -22.74 7.41
CA PHE A 297 -14.88 -21.75 6.32
C PHE A 297 -14.71 -22.45 4.96
N ARG A 298 -13.76 -23.38 4.83
CA ARG A 298 -13.57 -24.13 3.59
C ARG A 298 -14.85 -24.89 3.16
N LYS A 299 -15.58 -25.44 4.13
CA LYS A 299 -16.87 -26.07 3.86
C LYS A 299 -17.90 -25.06 3.37
N SER A 300 -18.00 -23.88 3.99
CA SER A 300 -18.97 -22.86 3.55
C SER A 300 -18.72 -22.40 2.10
N ILE A 301 -17.46 -22.24 1.69
CA ILE A 301 -17.12 -21.93 0.28
C ILE A 301 -17.56 -23.05 -0.66
N LYS A 302 -17.39 -24.34 -0.28
CA LYS A 302 -17.90 -25.48 -1.05
C LYS A 302 -19.42 -25.43 -1.17
N ASP A 303 -20.11 -25.21 -0.07
CA ASP A 303 -21.58 -25.16 -0.03
C ASP A 303 -22.12 -24.02 -0.93
N MET A 304 -21.47 -22.82 -0.96
CA MET A 304 -21.81 -21.73 -1.87
C MET A 304 -21.68 -22.12 -3.34
N LEU A 305 -20.75 -22.99 -3.67
CA LEU A 305 -20.55 -23.49 -5.04
C LEU A 305 -21.47 -24.68 -5.36
N GLY A 306 -22.24 -25.19 -4.38
CA GLY A 306 -23.05 -26.38 -4.54
C GLY A 306 -22.22 -27.63 -4.87
N ALA A 307 -21.05 -27.77 -4.25
CA ALA A 307 -20.09 -28.86 -4.47
C ALA A 307 -19.98 -29.79 -3.26
#